data_8212e22ee8ceffa89f97e323b4aa3e69
#
_entry.id   8212e22ee8ceffa89f97e323b4aa3e69
#
_cell.length_a   1.000
_cell.length_b   1.000
_cell.length_c   1.000
_cell.angle_alpha   90.00
_cell.angle_beta   90.00
_cell.angle_gamma   90.00
#
_symmetry.space_group_name_H-M   'P 1'
#
loop_
_entity.id
_entity.type
_entity.pdbx_description
1 polymer ?
#
loop_
_entity_poly.entity_id
_entity_poly.type
_entity_poly.pdbx_seq_one_letter_code
_entity_poly.pdbx_strand_id
1 'polypeptide(L)'
;MHSLALALQRRGDKVTGSDDAIFEPSKSRLADAGLLPDRMGWDANRVTADIDGVVLGMHARGNNPELIKAQSLGIQIWSYPEFLYQVTQDKTRVVIGGSHGKTTTTAMLLHVLNHSEVACDYMVGANLPMLDHSVNLTEANEFALFEGDEYLSSPIDSRPKFHLYQANVALLTGMEWDHVNVFPTEASYEQAFADFLLSMTVGGALVYNAEDVPMAQLIEADKSNIKKFPY
;
A
#
# COMPACT_ATOMS: atom_id res chain seq x y z
N MET A 1 8.69 -3.10 3.63
CA MET A 1 9.67 -2.02 3.27
C MET A 1 10.76 -2.50 2.31
N HIS A 2 11.45 -3.61 2.55
CA HIS A 2 12.54 -4.08 1.66
C HIS A 2 12.13 -4.22 0.19
N SER A 3 10.92 -4.75 -0.10
CA SER A 3 10.44 -4.90 -1.48
C SER A 3 10.24 -3.56 -2.20
N LEU A 4 9.83 -2.51 -1.47
CA LEU A 4 9.76 -1.17 -2.00
C LEU A 4 11.15 -0.62 -2.32
N ALA A 5 12.11 -0.77 -1.39
CA ALA A 5 13.50 -0.31 -1.61
C ALA A 5 14.10 -0.95 -2.87
N LEU A 6 13.90 -2.27 -3.06
CA LEU A 6 14.34 -2.98 -4.25
C LEU A 6 13.62 -2.52 -5.52
N ALA A 7 12.33 -2.23 -5.45
CA ALA A 7 11.56 -1.72 -6.59
C ALA A 7 12.04 -0.33 -7.03
N LEU A 8 12.29 0.55 -6.08
CA LEU A 8 12.82 1.89 -6.33
C LEU A 8 14.23 1.84 -6.94
N GLN A 9 15.11 0.99 -6.39
CA GLN A 9 16.44 0.81 -6.98
C GLN A 9 16.37 0.32 -8.44
N ARG A 10 15.47 -0.66 -8.74
CA ARG A 10 15.26 -1.11 -10.13
C ARG A 10 14.71 -0.01 -11.03
N ARG A 11 13.91 0.90 -10.50
CA ARG A 11 13.42 2.08 -11.21
C ARG A 11 14.54 3.10 -11.50
N GLY A 12 15.65 3.03 -10.80
CA GLY A 12 16.81 3.91 -10.95
C GLY A 12 16.97 4.94 -9.82
N ASP A 13 16.14 4.88 -8.79
CA ASP A 13 16.26 5.75 -7.62
C ASP A 13 17.49 5.38 -6.78
N LYS A 14 18.11 6.38 -6.15
CA LYS A 14 19.14 6.18 -5.14
C LYS A 14 18.46 5.96 -3.79
N VAL A 15 18.52 4.74 -3.29
CA VAL A 15 17.83 4.31 -2.08
C VAL A 15 18.82 3.98 -0.97
N THR A 16 18.50 4.44 0.24
CA THR A 16 19.14 4.00 1.49
C THR A 16 18.05 3.65 2.49
N GLY A 17 18.39 2.94 3.56
CA GLY A 17 17.40 2.60 4.58
C GLY A 17 18.03 2.22 5.90
N SER A 18 17.21 2.20 6.93
CA SER A 18 17.58 1.82 8.30
C SER A 18 16.47 0.98 8.92
N ASP A 19 16.86 0.06 9.77
CA ASP A 19 15.94 -0.72 10.60
C ASP A 19 16.69 -1.13 11.89
N ASP A 20 15.98 -1.41 12.98
CA ASP A 20 16.56 -1.94 14.21
C ASP A 20 16.98 -3.41 14.05
N ALA A 21 16.28 -4.20 13.22
CA ALA A 21 16.65 -5.56 12.87
C ALA A 21 16.10 -5.95 11.49
N ILE A 22 16.92 -6.57 10.65
CA ILE A 22 16.52 -7.10 9.34
C ILE A 22 16.74 -8.62 9.34
N PHE A 23 15.69 -9.37 9.10
CA PHE A 23 15.66 -10.83 9.11
C PHE A 23 15.58 -11.40 7.69
N GLU A 24 15.87 -12.70 7.56
CA GLU A 24 15.67 -13.42 6.30
C GLU A 24 14.17 -13.53 5.93
N PRO A 25 13.84 -13.50 4.65
CA PRO A 25 14.69 -13.37 3.46
C PRO A 25 15.05 -11.93 3.07
N SER A 26 14.56 -10.92 3.79
CA SER A 26 14.79 -9.51 3.48
C SER A 26 16.25 -9.11 3.55
N LYS A 27 16.99 -9.70 4.52
CA LYS A 27 18.40 -9.42 4.73
C LYS A 27 19.25 -9.81 3.53
N SER A 28 19.13 -11.04 3.05
CA SER A 28 19.87 -11.52 1.88
C SER A 28 19.49 -10.71 0.64
N ARG A 29 18.21 -10.46 0.40
CA ARG A 29 17.74 -9.67 -0.75
C ARG A 29 18.29 -8.25 -0.78
N LEU A 30 18.36 -7.58 0.36
CA LEU A 30 18.95 -6.24 0.46
C LEU A 30 20.48 -6.28 0.30
N ALA A 31 21.15 -7.32 0.83
CA ALA A 31 22.59 -7.50 0.68
C ALA A 31 22.98 -7.72 -0.80
N ASP A 32 22.27 -8.60 -1.50
CA ASP A 32 22.49 -8.88 -2.92
C ASP A 32 22.30 -7.64 -3.82
N ALA A 33 21.40 -6.74 -3.40
CA ALA A 33 21.15 -5.46 -4.08
C ALA A 33 22.08 -4.31 -3.62
N GLY A 34 22.96 -4.55 -2.64
CA GLY A 34 23.82 -3.50 -2.07
C GLY A 34 23.06 -2.44 -1.25
N LEU A 35 21.85 -2.78 -0.77
CA LEU A 35 20.99 -1.88 0.02
C LEU A 35 20.96 -2.23 1.52
N LEU A 36 21.65 -3.29 1.93
CA LEU A 36 21.72 -3.64 3.36
C LEU A 36 22.55 -2.57 4.08
N PRO A 37 22.04 -1.94 5.15
CA PRO A 37 22.80 -0.95 5.89
C PRO A 37 24.01 -1.60 6.59
N ASP A 38 25.14 -0.91 6.63
CA ASP A 38 26.38 -1.39 7.28
C ASP A 38 26.19 -1.67 8.78
N ARG A 39 25.27 -0.94 9.41
CA ARG A 39 24.93 -1.07 10.83
C ARG A 39 23.42 -1.03 11.00
N MET A 40 22.90 -1.95 11.80
CA MET A 40 21.52 -1.91 12.28
C MET A 40 21.33 -0.75 13.26
N GLY A 41 20.07 -0.37 13.44
CA GLY A 41 19.67 0.74 14.31
C GLY A 41 19.59 2.07 13.57
N TRP A 42 19.23 3.09 14.33
CA TRP A 42 18.86 4.40 13.86
C TRP A 42 20.00 5.40 14.11
N ASP A 43 20.35 6.20 13.10
CA ASP A 43 21.36 7.25 13.18
C ASP A 43 20.88 8.50 12.43
N ALA A 44 20.59 9.57 13.17
CA ALA A 44 20.15 10.85 12.62
C ALA A 44 21.13 11.43 11.58
N ASN A 45 22.43 11.07 11.62
CA ASN A 45 23.42 11.55 10.66
C ASN A 45 23.26 10.95 9.26
N ARG A 46 22.51 9.86 9.12
CA ARG A 46 22.15 9.29 7.81
C ARG A 46 21.14 10.15 7.04
N VAL A 47 20.42 11.03 7.76
CA VAL A 47 19.41 11.92 7.18
C VAL A 47 20.02 13.28 6.96
N THR A 48 20.32 13.58 5.70
CA THR A 48 20.96 14.81 5.23
C THR A 48 20.01 15.61 4.32
N ALA A 49 20.30 16.90 4.13
CA ALA A 49 19.39 17.80 3.40
C ALA A 49 19.30 17.53 1.89
N ASP A 50 20.13 16.66 1.34
CA ASP A 50 20.10 16.20 -0.06
C ASP A 50 19.20 15.00 -0.30
N ILE A 51 18.51 14.51 0.73
CA ILE A 51 17.48 13.45 0.60
C ILE A 51 16.18 14.09 0.11
N ASP A 52 15.65 13.58 -1.00
CA ASP A 52 14.39 14.06 -1.59
C ASP A 52 13.16 13.75 -0.72
N GLY A 53 13.19 12.61 -0.02
CA GLY A 53 12.10 12.21 0.85
C GLY A 53 12.36 10.95 1.68
N VAL A 54 11.52 10.75 2.66
CA VAL A 54 11.57 9.60 3.58
C VAL A 54 10.27 8.83 3.52
N VAL A 55 10.36 7.51 3.32
CA VAL A 55 9.20 6.61 3.42
C VAL A 55 9.21 5.92 4.77
N LEU A 56 8.24 6.22 5.60
CA LEU A 56 8.14 5.74 6.97
C LEU A 56 7.49 4.36 7.02
N GLY A 57 8.16 3.40 7.62
CA GLY A 57 7.61 2.07 7.88
C GLY A 57 6.55 2.10 8.99
N MET A 58 5.55 1.21 8.90
CA MET A 58 4.42 1.13 9.85
C MET A 58 4.87 0.90 11.30
N HIS A 59 5.99 0.24 11.52
CA HIS A 59 6.51 -0.07 12.87
C HIS A 59 7.50 0.98 13.41
N ALA A 60 7.81 2.03 12.64
CA ALA A 60 8.63 3.12 13.12
C ALA A 60 7.93 3.82 14.31
N ARG A 61 8.72 4.26 15.29
CA ARG A 61 8.16 4.98 16.45
C ARG A 61 8.22 6.48 16.21
N GLY A 62 7.28 7.24 16.77
CA GLY A 62 7.27 8.71 16.66
C GLY A 62 8.53 9.40 17.22
N ASN A 63 9.26 8.73 18.13
CA ASN A 63 10.53 9.21 18.68
C ASN A 63 11.77 8.70 17.92
N ASN A 64 11.62 8.13 16.73
CA ASN A 64 12.75 7.67 15.89
C ASN A 64 13.65 8.87 15.56
N PRO A 65 14.98 8.79 15.82
CA PRO A 65 15.90 9.92 15.64
C PRO A 65 16.04 10.34 14.16
N GLU A 66 15.91 9.40 13.21
CA GLU A 66 15.94 9.71 11.79
C GLU A 66 14.65 10.41 11.34
N LEU A 67 13.48 10.01 11.87
CA LEU A 67 12.21 10.71 11.65
C LEU A 67 12.26 12.15 12.18
N ILE A 68 12.70 12.33 13.43
CA ILE A 68 12.86 13.67 14.03
C ILE A 68 13.82 14.55 13.21
N LYS A 69 14.91 13.97 12.73
CA LYS A 69 15.88 14.67 11.89
C LYS A 69 15.27 15.08 10.56
N ALA A 70 14.55 14.18 9.88
CA ALA A 70 13.85 14.48 8.62
C ALA A 70 12.84 15.62 8.81
N GLN A 71 12.05 15.60 9.89
CA GLN A 71 11.11 16.66 10.25
C GLN A 71 11.84 17.99 10.47
N SER A 72 12.97 17.98 11.21
CA SER A 72 13.74 19.20 11.49
C SER A 72 14.37 19.84 10.24
N LEU A 73 14.63 19.05 9.22
CA LEU A 73 15.16 19.50 7.93
C LEU A 73 14.06 19.87 6.93
N GLY A 74 12.79 19.67 7.28
CA GLY A 74 11.66 19.91 6.37
C GLY A 74 11.61 18.95 5.19
N ILE A 75 12.24 17.76 5.31
CA ILE A 75 12.21 16.71 4.28
C ILE A 75 10.80 16.14 4.20
N GLN A 76 10.31 15.91 2.99
CA GLN A 76 9.01 15.30 2.78
C GLN A 76 8.98 13.87 3.35
N ILE A 77 7.97 13.56 4.14
CA ILE A 77 7.78 12.25 4.76
C ILE A 77 6.45 11.69 4.28
N TRP A 78 6.48 10.45 3.81
CA TRP A 78 5.30 9.70 3.42
C TRP A 78 5.19 8.42 4.25
N SER A 79 3.98 8.00 4.52
CA SER A 79 3.73 6.59 4.83
C SER A 79 3.94 5.73 3.57
N TYR A 80 4.05 4.41 3.76
CA TYR A 80 4.21 3.49 2.64
C TYR A 80 3.09 3.61 1.58
N PRO A 81 1.78 3.63 1.92
CA PRO A 81 0.72 3.76 0.94
C PRO A 81 0.65 5.17 0.31
N GLU A 82 0.94 6.24 1.06
CA GLU A 82 1.03 7.58 0.49
C GLU A 82 2.13 7.68 -0.57
N PHE A 83 3.27 7.05 -0.31
CA PHE A 83 4.35 7.03 -1.29
C PHE A 83 3.96 6.24 -2.56
N LEU A 84 3.29 5.10 -2.40
CA LEU A 84 2.78 4.35 -3.56
C LEU A 84 1.78 5.18 -4.37
N TYR A 85 0.88 5.91 -3.71
CA TYR A 85 0.01 6.87 -4.40
C TYR A 85 0.82 7.94 -5.13
N GLN A 86 1.80 8.55 -4.45
CA GLN A 86 2.63 9.63 -5.02
C GLN A 86 3.31 9.22 -6.33
N VAL A 87 3.84 7.99 -6.40
CA VAL A 87 4.55 7.49 -7.59
C VAL A 87 3.63 6.88 -8.66
N THR A 88 2.32 6.83 -8.40
CA THR A 88 1.32 6.27 -9.33
C THR A 88 0.09 7.18 -9.52
N GLN A 89 0.17 8.45 -9.11
CA GLN A 89 -0.97 9.35 -9.20
C GLN A 89 -1.43 9.64 -10.64
N ASP A 90 -0.56 9.48 -11.60
CA ASP A 90 -0.79 9.59 -13.04
C ASP A 90 -1.32 8.30 -13.69
N LYS A 91 -1.41 7.21 -12.91
CA LYS A 91 -1.83 5.88 -13.38
C LYS A 91 -3.25 5.54 -12.95
N THR A 92 -3.86 4.59 -13.65
CA THR A 92 -5.09 3.96 -13.20
C THR A 92 -4.80 3.00 -12.05
N ARG A 93 -5.16 3.41 -10.83
CA ARG A 93 -4.96 2.62 -9.61
C ARG A 93 -6.14 1.69 -9.38
N VAL A 94 -5.86 0.40 -9.36
CA VAL A 94 -6.80 -0.68 -9.03
C VAL A 94 -6.51 -1.16 -7.62
N VAL A 95 -7.48 -1.12 -6.73
CA VAL A 95 -7.30 -1.50 -5.31
C VAL A 95 -8.21 -2.68 -4.98
N ILE A 96 -7.62 -3.75 -4.47
CA ILE A 96 -8.34 -4.94 -4.04
C ILE A 96 -8.44 -4.92 -2.51
N GLY A 97 -9.62 -4.59 -2.01
CA GLY A 97 -9.92 -4.53 -0.57
C GLY A 97 -10.85 -5.65 -0.11
N GLY A 98 -11.11 -5.69 1.18
CA GLY A 98 -12.01 -6.65 1.82
C GLY A 98 -11.32 -7.49 2.90
N SER A 99 -12.10 -8.10 3.78
CA SER A 99 -11.58 -8.86 4.93
C SER A 99 -10.78 -10.08 4.50
N HIS A 100 -11.27 -10.84 3.53
CA HIS A 100 -10.68 -12.08 3.05
C HIS A 100 -10.54 -12.10 1.52
N GLY A 101 -9.61 -12.90 1.00
CA GLY A 101 -9.45 -13.13 -0.44
C GLY A 101 -8.65 -12.06 -1.20
N LYS A 102 -8.22 -10.96 -0.56
CA LYS A 102 -7.43 -9.89 -1.21
C LYS A 102 -6.24 -10.43 -2.02
N THR A 103 -5.34 -11.16 -1.37
CA THR A 103 -4.12 -11.70 -2.00
C THR A 103 -4.43 -12.67 -3.14
N THR A 104 -5.43 -13.54 -2.95
CA THR A 104 -5.85 -14.48 -3.99
C THR A 104 -6.40 -13.75 -5.21
N THR A 105 -7.29 -12.79 -5.01
CA THR A 105 -7.87 -11.99 -6.09
C THR A 105 -6.81 -11.15 -6.79
N THR A 106 -5.89 -10.54 -6.04
CA THR A 106 -4.75 -9.80 -6.61
C THR A 106 -3.88 -10.72 -7.47
N ALA A 107 -3.57 -11.93 -6.99
CA ALA A 107 -2.81 -12.92 -7.76
C ALA A 107 -3.52 -13.34 -9.05
N MET A 108 -4.83 -13.57 -8.99
CA MET A 108 -5.65 -13.91 -10.17
C MET A 108 -5.64 -12.78 -11.20
N LEU A 109 -5.82 -11.54 -10.77
CA LEU A 109 -5.77 -10.39 -11.66
C LEU A 109 -4.39 -10.21 -12.29
N LEU A 110 -3.31 -10.33 -11.53
CA LEU A 110 -1.95 -10.28 -12.07
C LEU A 110 -1.69 -11.39 -13.07
N HIS A 111 -2.21 -12.60 -12.82
CA HIS A 111 -2.12 -13.71 -13.77
C HIS A 111 -2.84 -13.38 -15.10
N VAL A 112 -4.06 -12.87 -15.02
CA VAL A 112 -4.86 -12.47 -16.20
C VAL A 112 -4.19 -11.34 -16.96
N LEU A 113 -3.72 -10.30 -16.29
CA LEU A 113 -3.02 -9.17 -16.92
C LEU A 113 -1.75 -9.64 -17.63
N ASN A 114 -0.95 -10.47 -16.98
CA ASN A 114 0.26 -11.04 -17.58
C ASN A 114 -0.05 -11.92 -18.81
N HIS A 115 -1.10 -12.75 -18.73
CA HIS A 115 -1.54 -13.57 -19.87
C HIS A 115 -2.04 -12.72 -21.04
N SER A 116 -2.63 -11.57 -20.73
CA SER A 116 -3.15 -10.62 -21.74
C SER A 116 -2.09 -9.61 -22.21
N GLU A 117 -0.84 -9.79 -21.81
CA GLU A 117 0.30 -8.90 -22.13
C GLU A 117 0.07 -7.44 -21.66
N VAL A 118 -0.73 -7.23 -20.61
CA VAL A 118 -0.97 -5.92 -20.02
C VAL A 118 0.04 -5.70 -18.88
N ALA A 119 1.00 -4.84 -19.11
CA ALA A 119 1.99 -4.47 -18.10
C ALA A 119 1.35 -3.64 -16.97
N CYS A 120 1.74 -3.95 -15.73
CA CYS A 120 1.13 -3.37 -14.54
C CYS A 120 2.19 -3.17 -13.44
N ASP A 121 2.14 -2.01 -12.80
CA ASP A 121 2.79 -1.84 -11.48
C ASP A 121 1.96 -2.57 -10.44
N TYR A 122 2.59 -3.06 -9.38
CA TYR A 122 1.82 -3.75 -8.34
C TYR A 122 2.49 -3.71 -6.97
N MET A 123 1.67 -3.86 -5.95
CA MET A 123 2.07 -4.18 -4.58
C MET A 123 1.15 -5.27 -4.04
N VAL A 124 1.76 -6.37 -3.61
CA VAL A 124 1.10 -7.53 -3.00
C VAL A 124 1.64 -7.74 -1.60
N GLY A 125 0.76 -8.00 -0.64
CA GLY A 125 1.12 -8.19 0.76
C GLY A 125 1.87 -9.49 1.07
N ALA A 126 1.90 -10.45 0.13
CA ALA A 126 2.52 -11.76 0.30
C ALA A 126 3.55 -12.04 -0.81
N ASN A 127 4.45 -13.00 -0.54
CA ASN A 127 5.30 -13.55 -1.59
C ASN A 127 4.48 -14.57 -2.41
N LEU A 128 4.27 -14.28 -3.68
CA LEU A 128 3.60 -15.18 -4.61
C LEU A 128 4.64 -15.91 -5.47
N PRO A 129 4.57 -17.25 -5.59
CA PRO A 129 5.55 -18.01 -6.39
C PRO A 129 5.63 -17.62 -7.86
N MET A 130 4.58 -17.01 -8.39
CA MET A 130 4.50 -16.52 -9.76
C MET A 130 5.14 -15.14 -9.99
N LEU A 131 5.56 -14.48 -8.93
CA LEU A 131 6.16 -13.14 -8.98
C LEU A 131 7.58 -13.18 -8.39
N ASP A 132 8.54 -12.62 -9.11
CA ASP A 132 9.91 -12.46 -8.61
C ASP A 132 9.99 -11.50 -7.42
N HIS A 133 9.06 -10.55 -7.38
CA HIS A 133 8.99 -9.49 -6.38
C HIS A 133 7.56 -9.22 -5.93
N SER A 134 7.37 -8.80 -4.68
CA SER A 134 6.06 -8.39 -4.16
C SER A 134 5.71 -6.93 -4.46
N VAL A 135 6.66 -6.14 -4.99
CA VAL A 135 6.46 -4.77 -5.45
C VAL A 135 7.16 -4.57 -6.78
N ASN A 136 6.44 -4.04 -7.75
CA ASN A 136 6.96 -3.59 -9.02
C ASN A 136 6.49 -2.16 -9.29
N LEU A 137 7.42 -1.27 -9.63
CA LEU A 137 7.15 0.13 -9.95
C LEU A 137 7.98 0.51 -11.18
N THR A 138 7.34 1.13 -12.16
CA THR A 138 7.95 1.60 -13.40
C THR A 138 7.43 2.99 -13.74
N GLU A 139 8.03 3.66 -14.70
CA GLU A 139 7.48 4.90 -15.26
C GLU A 139 6.53 4.61 -16.43
N ALA A 140 6.71 3.49 -17.09
CA ALA A 140 6.05 3.19 -18.37
C ALA A 140 4.64 2.59 -18.23
N ASN A 141 4.34 1.91 -17.13
CA ASN A 141 3.06 1.22 -16.96
C ASN A 141 1.92 2.21 -16.69
N GLU A 142 0.78 2.00 -17.36
CA GLU A 142 -0.43 2.82 -17.20
C GLU A 142 -1.29 2.39 -16.01
N PHE A 143 -1.11 1.17 -15.52
CA PHE A 143 -1.90 0.59 -14.43
C PHE A 143 -1.04 0.32 -13.21
N ALA A 144 -1.65 0.46 -12.03
CA ALA A 144 -1.08 0.06 -10.75
C ALA A 144 -2.11 -0.74 -9.95
N LEU A 145 -1.79 -1.98 -9.59
CA LEU A 145 -2.66 -2.89 -8.83
C LEU A 145 -2.13 -3.03 -7.40
N PHE A 146 -2.95 -2.64 -6.44
CA PHE A 146 -2.58 -2.65 -5.02
C PHE A 146 -3.49 -3.58 -4.21
N GLU A 147 -2.89 -4.42 -3.39
CA GLU A 147 -3.59 -5.10 -2.32
C GLU A 147 -3.93 -4.08 -1.23
N GLY A 148 -5.21 -3.79 -1.07
CA GLY A 148 -5.75 -2.78 -0.16
C GLY A 148 -5.97 -3.34 1.23
N ASP A 149 -5.01 -3.11 2.13
CA ASP A 149 -5.11 -3.49 3.53
C ASP A 149 -5.87 -2.41 4.31
N GLU A 150 -6.84 -2.81 5.09
CA GLU A 150 -7.63 -1.94 6.00
C GLU A 150 -6.87 -1.56 7.27
N TYR A 151 -5.68 -2.12 7.50
CA TYR A 151 -4.85 -1.79 8.66
C TYR A 151 -4.24 -0.38 8.55
N LEU A 152 -3.81 0.18 9.71
CA LEU A 152 -3.26 1.53 9.80
C LEU A 152 -2.03 1.74 8.90
N SER A 153 -1.88 2.95 8.37
CA SER A 153 -0.81 3.28 7.40
C SER A 153 0.55 3.50 8.03
N SER A 154 0.61 4.21 9.15
CA SER A 154 1.86 4.51 9.85
C SER A 154 1.61 4.92 11.31
N PRO A 155 2.66 5.04 12.17
CA PRO A 155 2.51 5.49 13.55
C PRO A 155 2.07 6.95 13.71
N ILE A 156 2.23 7.75 12.67
CA ILE A 156 1.87 9.18 12.64
C ILE A 156 0.60 9.44 11.81
N ASP A 157 0.05 8.40 11.17
CA ASP A 157 -1.16 8.46 10.38
C ASP A 157 -2.00 7.21 10.61
N SER A 158 -3.09 7.36 11.33
CA SER A 158 -4.00 6.26 11.68
C SER A 158 -5.03 5.91 10.62
N ARG A 159 -4.99 6.57 9.44
CA ARG A 159 -5.88 6.20 8.34
C ARG A 159 -5.56 4.79 7.83
N PRO A 160 -6.56 3.98 7.48
CA PRO A 160 -6.36 2.71 6.81
C PRO A 160 -5.56 2.86 5.51
N LYS A 161 -4.69 1.89 5.21
CA LYS A 161 -3.80 1.96 4.04
C LYS A 161 -4.58 2.11 2.74
N PHE A 162 -5.69 1.38 2.58
CA PHE A 162 -6.46 1.38 1.33
C PHE A 162 -7.09 2.75 0.98
N HIS A 163 -7.37 3.62 1.98
CA HIS A 163 -7.83 4.98 1.74
C HIS A 163 -6.81 5.83 0.97
N LEU A 164 -5.53 5.59 1.24
CA LEU A 164 -4.44 6.43 0.75
C LEU A 164 -4.09 6.20 -0.71
N TYR A 165 -4.54 5.08 -1.29
CA TYR A 165 -4.33 4.78 -2.71
C TYR A 165 -5.23 5.57 -3.65
N GLN A 166 -6.33 6.17 -3.16
CA GLN A 166 -7.30 6.92 -3.98
C GLN A 166 -7.69 6.17 -5.26
N ALA A 167 -8.30 5.00 -5.08
CA ALA A 167 -8.59 4.06 -6.16
C ALA A 167 -9.40 4.69 -7.30
N ASN A 168 -8.99 4.43 -8.55
CA ASN A 168 -9.82 4.69 -9.74
C ASN A 168 -10.79 3.52 -9.98
N VAL A 169 -10.32 2.31 -9.71
CA VAL A 169 -11.12 1.09 -9.73
C VAL A 169 -10.88 0.35 -8.42
N ALA A 170 -11.93 -0.12 -7.79
CA ALA A 170 -11.83 -0.96 -6.60
C ALA A 170 -12.57 -2.28 -6.79
N LEU A 171 -12.06 -3.34 -6.16
CA LEU A 171 -12.79 -4.57 -5.98
C LEU A 171 -12.83 -4.88 -4.48
N LEU A 172 -14.01 -5.05 -3.91
CA LEU A 172 -14.23 -5.43 -2.52
C LEU A 172 -14.74 -6.87 -2.44
N THR A 173 -13.96 -7.72 -1.80
CA THR A 173 -14.21 -9.17 -1.75
C THR A 173 -15.21 -9.58 -0.67
N GLY A 174 -15.35 -8.79 0.38
CA GLY A 174 -16.24 -9.00 1.50
C GLY A 174 -15.90 -8.09 2.68
N MET A 175 -16.84 -7.93 3.62
CA MET A 175 -16.70 -7.10 4.82
C MET A 175 -17.09 -7.90 6.06
N GLU A 176 -16.19 -8.75 6.50
CA GLU A 176 -16.32 -9.48 7.77
C GLU A 176 -15.45 -8.81 8.83
N TRP A 177 -16.03 -8.45 9.98
CA TRP A 177 -15.31 -7.72 11.01
C TRP A 177 -14.05 -8.42 11.49
N ASP A 178 -12.91 -7.79 11.26
CA ASP A 178 -11.58 -8.26 11.62
C ASP A 178 -10.76 -7.11 12.25
N HIS A 179 -9.53 -7.40 12.65
CA HIS A 179 -8.59 -6.43 13.24
C HIS A 179 -9.15 -5.68 14.47
N VAL A 180 -9.72 -6.43 15.43
CA VAL A 180 -10.35 -5.90 16.65
C VAL A 180 -9.44 -4.94 17.45
N ASN A 181 -8.12 -5.09 17.32
CA ASN A 181 -7.13 -4.19 17.92
C ASN A 181 -7.08 -2.79 17.27
N VAL A 182 -7.58 -2.65 16.03
CA VAL A 182 -7.66 -1.38 15.28
C VAL A 182 -9.10 -0.90 15.21
N PHE A 183 -10.03 -1.82 14.99
CA PHE A 183 -11.46 -1.56 14.90
C PHE A 183 -12.19 -2.25 16.07
N PRO A 184 -12.33 -1.57 17.21
CA PRO A 184 -12.88 -2.18 18.42
C PRO A 184 -14.36 -2.52 18.32
N THR A 185 -15.06 -2.05 17.31
CA THR A 185 -16.48 -2.35 17.02
C THR A 185 -16.70 -2.61 15.54
N GLU A 186 -17.69 -3.45 15.23
CA GLU A 186 -18.13 -3.71 13.86
C GLU A 186 -18.46 -2.39 13.12
N ALA A 187 -19.19 -1.48 13.76
CA ALA A 187 -19.51 -0.17 13.20
C ALA A 187 -18.25 0.66 12.84
N SER A 188 -17.15 0.55 13.62
CA SER A 188 -15.89 1.23 13.26
C SER A 188 -15.22 0.60 12.05
N TYR A 189 -15.40 -0.70 11.84
CA TYR A 189 -14.90 -1.42 10.68
C TYR A 189 -15.71 -1.07 9.42
N GLU A 190 -17.03 -1.09 9.51
CA GLU A 190 -17.94 -0.64 8.44
C GLU A 190 -17.64 0.81 8.02
N GLN A 191 -17.42 1.71 9.00
CA GLN A 191 -17.06 3.09 8.72
C GLN A 191 -15.78 3.21 7.89
N ALA A 192 -14.77 2.35 8.12
CA ALA A 192 -13.56 2.35 7.33
C ALA A 192 -13.82 2.02 5.84
N PHE A 193 -14.78 1.13 5.55
CA PHE A 193 -15.19 0.86 4.16
C PHE A 193 -16.01 2.00 3.57
N ALA A 194 -16.90 2.64 4.36
CA ALA A 194 -17.61 3.83 3.91
C ALA A 194 -16.64 4.97 3.55
N ASP A 195 -15.65 5.21 4.39
CA ASP A 195 -14.60 6.22 4.15
C ASP A 195 -13.71 5.85 2.94
N PHE A 196 -13.49 4.55 2.71
CA PHE A 196 -12.81 4.08 1.50
C PHE A 196 -13.58 4.47 0.23
N LEU A 197 -14.89 4.28 0.19
CA LEU A 197 -15.71 4.68 -0.97
C LEU A 197 -15.59 6.19 -1.24
N LEU A 198 -15.58 7.01 -0.17
CA LEU A 198 -15.38 8.45 -0.28
C LEU A 198 -13.98 8.85 -0.74
N SER A 199 -12.97 8.00 -0.48
CA SER A 199 -11.58 8.24 -0.90
C SER A 199 -11.32 7.90 -2.37
N MET A 200 -12.23 7.18 -3.03
CA MET A 200 -12.11 6.83 -4.45
C MET A 200 -12.18 8.07 -5.34
N THR A 201 -11.57 7.99 -6.52
CA THR A 201 -11.64 9.08 -7.49
C THR A 201 -13.08 9.25 -8.01
N VAL A 202 -13.48 10.51 -8.18
CA VAL A 202 -14.81 10.84 -8.75
C VAL A 202 -14.98 10.19 -10.12
N GLY A 203 -16.11 9.50 -10.33
CA GLY A 203 -16.39 8.76 -11.57
C GLY A 203 -15.69 7.39 -11.63
N GLY A 204 -15.00 6.99 -10.57
CA GLY A 204 -14.38 5.68 -10.45
C GLY A 204 -15.36 4.51 -10.52
N ALA A 205 -14.85 3.29 -10.49
CA ALA A 205 -15.62 2.06 -10.58
C ALA A 205 -15.37 1.15 -9.37
N LEU A 206 -16.43 0.64 -8.77
CA LEU A 206 -16.41 -0.33 -7.68
C LEU A 206 -17.05 -1.64 -8.14
N VAL A 207 -16.30 -2.74 -8.03
CA VAL A 207 -16.83 -4.11 -8.16
C VAL A 207 -16.94 -4.67 -6.75
N TYR A 208 -18.05 -5.31 -6.40
CA TYR A 208 -18.25 -5.77 -5.01
C TYR A 208 -19.06 -7.07 -4.94
N ASN A 209 -18.80 -7.84 -3.90
CA ASN A 209 -19.54 -9.06 -3.60
C ASN A 209 -20.97 -8.71 -3.09
N ALA A 210 -21.97 -8.94 -3.93
CA ALA A 210 -23.36 -8.66 -3.58
C ALA A 210 -23.99 -9.72 -2.66
N GLU A 211 -23.36 -10.88 -2.50
CA GLU A 211 -23.79 -11.91 -1.55
C GLU A 211 -23.38 -11.57 -0.10
N ASP A 212 -22.42 -10.65 0.09
CA ASP A 212 -22.08 -10.08 1.39
C ASP A 212 -23.11 -9.01 1.75
N VAL A 213 -24.09 -9.39 2.57
CA VAL A 213 -25.23 -8.53 2.90
C VAL A 213 -24.82 -7.22 3.59
N PRO A 214 -23.94 -7.19 4.59
CA PRO A 214 -23.45 -5.94 5.17
C PRO A 214 -22.80 -5.01 4.15
N MET A 215 -21.93 -5.54 3.30
CA MET A 215 -21.28 -4.79 2.24
C MET A 215 -22.28 -4.24 1.22
N ALA A 216 -23.22 -5.04 0.75
CA ALA A 216 -24.25 -4.61 -0.19
C ALA A 216 -25.08 -3.46 0.38
N GLN A 217 -25.51 -3.53 1.65
CA GLN A 217 -26.26 -2.46 2.33
C GLN A 217 -25.43 -1.17 2.45
N LEU A 218 -24.16 -1.27 2.81
CA LEU A 218 -23.26 -0.12 2.88
C LEU A 218 -23.10 0.56 1.52
N ILE A 219 -22.91 -0.23 0.46
CA ILE A 219 -22.73 0.29 -0.91
C ILE A 219 -24.02 0.88 -1.47
N GLU A 220 -25.19 0.33 -1.15
CA GLU A 220 -26.49 0.90 -1.53
C GLU A 220 -26.75 2.25 -0.84
N ALA A 221 -26.34 2.38 0.42
CA ALA A 221 -26.47 3.62 1.19
C ALA A 221 -25.47 4.72 0.76
N ASP A 222 -24.36 4.35 0.13
CA ASP A 222 -23.31 5.26 -0.31
C ASP A 222 -23.80 6.18 -1.45
N LYS A 223 -23.50 7.49 -1.32
CA LYS A 223 -23.87 8.55 -2.25
C LYS A 223 -22.69 9.12 -3.05
N SER A 224 -21.54 8.50 -2.95
CA SER A 224 -20.37 8.92 -3.72
C SER A 224 -20.62 8.78 -5.23
N ASN A 225 -19.94 9.62 -6.02
CA ASN A 225 -20.10 9.58 -7.47
C ASN A 225 -19.17 8.54 -8.10
N ILE A 226 -19.43 7.26 -7.80
CA ILE A 226 -18.75 6.10 -8.38
C ILE A 226 -19.73 5.16 -9.06
N LYS A 227 -19.28 4.41 -10.05
CA LYS A 227 -20.09 3.38 -10.71
C LYS A 227 -19.99 2.08 -9.90
N LYS A 228 -21.10 1.43 -9.61
CA LYS A 228 -21.19 0.25 -8.73
C LYS A 228 -21.60 -0.98 -9.55
N PHE A 229 -20.79 -2.05 -9.48
CA PHE A 229 -20.96 -3.29 -10.23
C PHE A 229 -20.99 -4.48 -9.27
N PRO A 230 -22.16 -5.04 -8.98
CA PRO A 230 -22.28 -6.26 -8.17
C PRO A 230 -21.78 -7.50 -8.92
N TYR A 231 -21.25 -8.48 -8.19
CA TYR A 231 -20.98 -9.83 -8.68
C TYR A 231 -21.42 -10.86 -7.66
#